data_da238a7c08c061607e6248158b5124f5
#
_entry.id   da238a7c08c061607e6248158b5124f5
#
_cell.length_a   1.000
_cell.length_b   1.000
_cell.length_c   1.000
_cell.angle_alpha   90.00
_cell.angle_beta   90.00
_cell.angle_gamma   90.00
#
_symmetry.space_group_name_H-M   'P 1'
#
loop_
_entity.id
_entity.type
_entity.pdbx_description
1 polymer ?
#
loop_
_entity_poly.entity_id
_entity_poly.type
_entity_poly.pdbx_seq_one_letter_code
_entity_poly.pdbx_strand_id
1 'polypeptide(L)'
;MPERCPLHIVTGVTPRMRIAQEEIFGPILPVLAYDTLDDAIAIIQGGPRPLALYAFGHDAAARRRLLAHTHSGGVTVNDWGWHVLNHDAPFGGVGNSGMGTYHGEEGFRELSHARTVFLRHRFFPIGLFYPPFGNAVQRLVLRLWLGAGDPALQTPRKNTP
;
A
#
# COMPACT_ATOMS: atom_id res chain seq x y z
N MET A 1 -46.51 -1.51 -0.60
CA MET A 1 -45.15 -1.34 -0.12
C MET A 1 -44.32 -2.41 -0.78
N PRO A 2 -43.09 -2.14 -1.26
CA PRO A 2 -42.25 -3.20 -1.80
C PRO A 2 -42.02 -4.25 -0.70
N GLU A 3 -42.15 -5.51 -1.05
CA GLU A 3 -41.90 -6.65 -0.17
C GLU A 3 -40.46 -6.59 0.30
N ARG A 4 -40.23 -6.53 1.61
CA ARG A 4 -38.87 -6.50 2.18
C ARG A 4 -38.31 -7.91 2.16
N CYS A 5 -37.21 -8.13 1.47
CA CYS A 5 -36.49 -9.39 1.55
C CYS A 5 -35.86 -9.55 2.97
N PRO A 6 -36.17 -10.62 3.70
CA PRO A 6 -35.64 -10.83 5.05
C PRO A 6 -34.14 -11.14 5.00
N LEU A 7 -33.42 -10.79 6.07
CA LEU A 7 -32.03 -11.20 6.26
C LEU A 7 -31.95 -12.70 6.54
N HIS A 8 -31.12 -13.40 5.77
CA HIS A 8 -30.84 -14.82 5.96
C HIS A 8 -29.42 -14.99 6.54
N ILE A 9 -29.34 -15.60 7.72
CA ILE A 9 -28.08 -15.98 8.35
C ILE A 9 -27.80 -17.43 8.01
N VAL A 10 -26.69 -17.70 7.33
CA VAL A 10 -26.30 -19.04 6.89
C VAL A 10 -25.12 -19.51 7.74
N THR A 11 -25.35 -20.55 8.54
CA THR A 11 -24.36 -21.19 9.42
C THR A 11 -23.81 -22.48 8.80
N GLY A 12 -22.72 -23.00 9.37
CA GLY A 12 -22.07 -24.20 8.82
C GLY A 12 -21.34 -23.95 7.50
N VAL A 13 -21.07 -22.69 7.19
CA VAL A 13 -20.33 -22.30 6.00
C VAL A 13 -18.87 -22.69 6.13
N THR A 14 -18.28 -23.22 5.06
CA THR A 14 -16.86 -23.52 4.99
C THR A 14 -16.20 -22.66 3.91
N PRO A 15 -14.88 -22.39 3.99
CA PRO A 15 -14.16 -21.58 2.99
C PRO A 15 -14.24 -22.13 1.55
N ARG A 16 -14.56 -23.41 1.38
CA ARG A 16 -14.70 -24.05 0.06
C ARG A 16 -16.05 -23.83 -0.63
N MET A 17 -17.05 -23.36 0.10
CA MET A 17 -18.37 -23.12 -0.44
C MET A 17 -18.40 -21.83 -1.26
N ARG A 18 -19.11 -21.81 -2.38
CA ARG A 18 -19.26 -20.62 -3.24
C ARG A 18 -19.76 -19.40 -2.48
N ILE A 19 -20.68 -19.59 -1.51
CA ILE A 19 -21.20 -18.51 -0.65
C ILE A 19 -20.12 -17.81 0.18
N ALA A 20 -18.98 -18.47 0.45
CA ALA A 20 -17.83 -17.88 1.14
C ALA A 20 -16.81 -17.24 0.18
N GLN A 21 -16.94 -17.45 -1.12
CA GLN A 21 -15.96 -17.03 -2.14
C GLN A 21 -16.50 -15.94 -3.05
N GLU A 22 -17.82 -15.83 -3.19
CA GLU A 22 -18.49 -14.87 -4.06
C GLU A 22 -19.21 -13.80 -3.24
N GLU A 23 -19.09 -12.56 -3.68
CA GLU A 23 -19.82 -11.44 -3.08
C GLU A 23 -21.31 -11.52 -3.46
N ILE A 24 -22.20 -11.54 -2.47
CA ILE A 24 -23.61 -11.84 -2.67
C ILE A 24 -24.43 -10.60 -3.06
N PHE A 25 -24.04 -9.40 -2.60
CA PHE A 25 -24.80 -8.15 -2.79
C PHE A 25 -26.30 -8.29 -2.45
N GLY A 26 -26.60 -8.99 -1.37
CA GLY A 26 -27.98 -9.28 -0.96
C GLY A 26 -28.10 -9.54 0.53
N PRO A 27 -29.32 -9.76 1.05
CA PRO A 27 -29.60 -9.93 2.46
C PRO A 27 -29.25 -11.35 2.96
N ILE A 28 -28.06 -11.82 2.65
CA ILE A 28 -27.56 -13.14 3.06
C ILE A 28 -26.21 -12.92 3.77
N LEU A 29 -26.09 -13.39 5.00
CA LEU A 29 -24.89 -13.31 5.81
C LEU A 29 -24.32 -14.71 6.05
N PRO A 30 -23.23 -15.11 5.38
CA PRO A 30 -22.53 -16.34 5.69
C PRO A 30 -21.75 -16.20 7.00
N VAL A 31 -21.85 -17.18 7.90
CA VAL A 31 -21.18 -17.23 9.18
C VAL A 31 -20.24 -18.44 9.22
N LEU A 32 -18.95 -18.16 9.37
CA LEU A 32 -17.91 -19.16 9.58
C LEU A 32 -17.53 -19.15 11.07
N ALA A 33 -17.72 -20.29 11.73
CA ALA A 33 -17.26 -20.46 13.10
C ALA A 33 -15.75 -20.71 13.16
N TYR A 34 -15.12 -20.26 14.24
CA TYR A 34 -13.71 -20.53 14.52
C TYR A 34 -13.54 -20.77 16.04
N ASP A 35 -12.52 -21.54 16.41
CA ASP A 35 -12.24 -21.85 17.82
C ASP A 35 -11.23 -20.88 18.44
N THR A 36 -10.24 -20.45 17.66
CA THR A 36 -9.19 -19.54 18.11
C THR A 36 -9.06 -18.31 17.19
N LEU A 37 -8.50 -17.23 17.73
CA LEU A 37 -8.22 -16.05 16.90
C LEU A 37 -7.31 -16.37 15.72
N ASP A 38 -6.40 -17.34 15.89
CA ASP A 38 -5.50 -17.75 14.82
C ASP A 38 -6.23 -18.46 13.68
N ASP A 39 -7.28 -19.21 13.99
CA ASP A 39 -8.15 -19.81 12.96
C ASP A 39 -8.88 -18.72 12.17
N ALA A 40 -9.41 -17.71 12.87
CA ALA A 40 -10.03 -16.57 12.21
C ALA A 40 -9.06 -15.82 11.29
N ILE A 41 -7.83 -15.57 11.76
CA ILE A 41 -6.77 -14.93 10.96
C ILE A 41 -6.44 -15.79 9.73
N ALA A 42 -6.31 -17.10 9.90
CA ALA A 42 -6.03 -18.04 8.80
C ALA A 42 -7.15 -18.04 7.76
N ILE A 43 -8.40 -17.99 8.18
CA ILE A 43 -9.56 -17.88 7.28
C ILE A 43 -9.48 -16.57 6.47
N ILE A 44 -9.20 -15.44 7.11
CA ILE A 44 -9.07 -14.13 6.46
C ILE A 44 -7.88 -14.14 5.47
N GLN A 45 -6.74 -14.68 5.86
CA GLN A 45 -5.56 -14.76 5.01
C GLN A 45 -5.72 -15.70 3.81
N GLY A 46 -6.55 -16.73 3.95
CA GLY A 46 -6.83 -17.69 2.89
C GLY A 46 -7.72 -17.15 1.77
N GLY A 47 -8.37 -16.01 1.99
CA GLY A 47 -9.22 -15.33 1.01
C GLY A 47 -8.53 -14.17 0.28
N PRO A 48 -9.22 -13.55 -0.68
CA PRO A 48 -8.80 -12.29 -1.27
C PRO A 48 -8.78 -11.19 -0.22
N ARG A 49 -7.88 -10.22 -0.37
CA ARG A 49 -7.78 -9.08 0.58
C ARG A 49 -9.05 -8.23 0.49
N PRO A 50 -9.78 -8.06 1.60
CA PRO A 50 -11.05 -7.32 1.58
C PRO A 50 -10.81 -5.81 1.53
N LEU A 51 -11.82 -5.08 1.06
CA LEU A 51 -11.86 -3.62 1.12
C LEU A 51 -11.96 -3.14 2.58
N ALA A 52 -12.74 -3.84 3.41
CA ALA A 52 -12.97 -3.47 4.80
C ALA A 52 -12.90 -4.68 5.73
N LEU A 53 -12.37 -4.45 6.92
CA LEU A 53 -12.37 -5.39 8.04
C LEU A 53 -13.09 -4.75 9.23
N TYR A 54 -14.05 -5.46 9.80
CA TYR A 54 -14.75 -5.05 11.02
C TYR A 54 -14.42 -6.02 12.14
N ALA A 55 -13.88 -5.50 13.24
CA ALA A 55 -13.50 -6.30 14.38
C ALA A 55 -14.28 -5.87 15.62
N PHE A 56 -14.93 -6.82 16.30
CA PHE A 56 -15.69 -6.57 17.50
C PHE A 56 -15.04 -7.26 18.70
N GLY A 57 -14.75 -6.52 19.76
CA GLY A 57 -14.14 -7.03 20.98
C GLY A 57 -13.29 -5.98 21.70
N HIS A 58 -13.08 -6.21 23.00
CA HIS A 58 -12.36 -5.28 23.87
C HIS A 58 -10.94 -5.73 24.23
N ASP A 59 -10.53 -6.95 23.85
CA ASP A 59 -9.16 -7.44 24.09
C ASP A 59 -8.16 -6.71 23.19
N ALA A 60 -7.32 -5.89 23.82
CA ALA A 60 -6.30 -5.12 23.12
C ALA A 60 -5.18 -5.98 22.52
N ALA A 61 -4.87 -7.15 23.10
CA ALA A 61 -3.85 -8.05 22.57
C ALA A 61 -4.38 -8.77 21.32
N ALA A 62 -5.61 -9.28 21.38
CA ALA A 62 -6.30 -9.88 20.23
C ALA A 62 -6.42 -8.89 19.07
N ARG A 63 -6.83 -7.66 19.37
CA ARG A 63 -6.93 -6.59 18.35
C ARG A 63 -5.58 -6.30 17.69
N ARG A 64 -4.51 -6.11 18.46
CA ARG A 64 -3.17 -5.88 17.90
C ARG A 64 -2.73 -7.05 17.02
N ARG A 65 -2.97 -8.29 17.47
CA ARG A 65 -2.63 -9.50 16.71
C ARG A 65 -3.40 -9.57 15.40
N LEU A 66 -4.71 -9.32 15.42
CA LEU A 66 -5.54 -9.28 14.20
C LEU A 66 -5.00 -8.27 13.20
N LEU A 67 -4.78 -7.02 13.64
CA LEU A 67 -4.30 -5.93 12.77
C LEU A 67 -2.90 -6.18 12.21
N ALA A 68 -2.03 -6.84 12.97
CA ALA A 68 -0.67 -7.16 12.52
C ALA A 68 -0.62 -8.30 11.49
N HIS A 69 -1.62 -9.20 11.50
CA HIS A 69 -1.60 -10.42 10.67
C HIS A 69 -2.67 -10.44 9.57
N THR A 70 -3.45 -9.37 9.42
CA THR A 70 -4.44 -9.27 8.33
C THR A 70 -4.20 -8.03 7.49
N HIS A 71 -4.62 -8.11 6.23
CA HIS A 71 -4.57 -6.99 5.29
C HIS A 71 -5.98 -6.68 4.79
N SER A 72 -6.36 -5.41 4.87
CA SER A 72 -7.59 -4.87 4.30
C SER A 72 -7.37 -3.43 3.84
N GLY A 73 -8.26 -2.89 3.04
CA GLY A 73 -8.22 -1.47 2.65
C GLY A 73 -8.43 -0.55 3.85
N GLY A 74 -9.36 -0.89 4.74
CA GLY A 74 -9.61 -0.14 5.98
C GLY A 74 -10.11 -1.04 7.10
N VAL A 75 -10.06 -0.54 8.33
CA VAL A 75 -10.53 -1.26 9.52
C VAL A 75 -11.37 -0.35 10.40
N THR A 76 -12.52 -0.87 10.87
CA THR A 76 -13.26 -0.24 11.98
C THR A 76 -13.38 -1.25 13.13
N VAL A 77 -13.13 -0.79 14.35
CA VAL A 77 -13.20 -1.63 15.56
C VAL A 77 -14.42 -1.25 16.38
N ASN A 78 -15.21 -2.25 16.76
CA ASN A 78 -16.44 -2.14 17.57
C ASN A 78 -17.55 -1.29 16.92
N ASP A 79 -17.47 -1.10 15.60
CA ASP A 79 -18.50 -0.45 14.80
C ASP A 79 -18.32 -0.84 13.33
N TRP A 80 -19.11 -0.22 12.44
CA TRP A 80 -19.01 -0.42 11.00
C TRP A 80 -18.84 0.92 10.26
N GLY A 81 -18.15 0.92 9.11
CA GLY A 81 -18.20 2.02 8.15
C GLY A 81 -17.44 3.31 8.49
N TRP A 82 -17.02 3.54 9.73
CA TRP A 82 -16.43 4.81 10.14
C TRP A 82 -15.15 5.17 9.39
N HIS A 83 -14.33 4.19 9.00
CA HIS A 83 -13.15 4.44 8.19
C HIS A 83 -13.48 4.97 6.78
N VAL A 84 -14.69 4.69 6.27
CA VAL A 84 -15.18 5.21 4.98
C VAL A 84 -15.68 6.66 5.12
N LEU A 85 -16.31 6.97 6.25
CA LEU A 85 -16.90 8.27 6.50
C LEU A 85 -15.87 9.33 6.92
N ASN A 86 -14.67 8.91 7.30
CA ASN A 86 -13.59 9.81 7.68
C ASN A 86 -12.90 10.38 6.43
N HIS A 87 -13.29 11.58 6.03
CA HIS A 87 -12.72 12.26 4.86
C HIS A 87 -11.29 12.75 5.04
N ASP A 88 -10.75 12.74 6.26
CA ASP A 88 -9.37 13.14 6.56
C ASP A 88 -8.40 11.95 6.55
N ALA A 89 -8.92 10.73 6.36
CA ALA A 89 -8.12 9.52 6.28
C ALA A 89 -8.24 8.85 4.90
N PRO A 90 -7.18 8.17 4.44
CA PRO A 90 -7.21 7.49 3.15
C PRO A 90 -8.26 6.37 3.15
N PHE A 91 -8.99 6.25 2.05
CA PHE A 91 -9.90 5.15 1.80
C PHE A 91 -9.60 4.53 0.44
N GLY A 92 -9.38 3.23 0.42
CA GLY A 92 -9.09 2.48 -0.79
C GLY A 92 -8.88 1.01 -0.50
N GLY A 93 -8.90 0.18 -1.54
CA GLY A 93 -8.66 -1.25 -1.44
C GLY A 93 -7.18 -1.63 -1.51
N VAL A 94 -6.91 -2.92 -1.34
CA VAL A 94 -5.57 -3.50 -1.47
C VAL A 94 -5.62 -4.82 -2.25
N GLY A 95 -4.81 -4.93 -3.29
CA GLY A 95 -4.82 -6.12 -4.16
C GLY A 95 -6.14 -6.27 -4.90
N ASN A 96 -6.88 -7.35 -4.64
CA ASN A 96 -8.15 -7.64 -5.32
C ASN A 96 -9.27 -6.63 -5.00
N SER A 97 -9.21 -5.95 -3.86
CA SER A 97 -10.23 -4.98 -3.46
C SER A 97 -10.01 -3.57 -3.98
N GLY A 98 -8.87 -3.29 -4.63
CA GLY A 98 -8.60 -2.00 -5.26
C GLY A 98 -7.12 -1.65 -5.32
N MET A 99 -6.84 -0.51 -5.95
CA MET A 99 -5.52 0.12 -6.04
C MET A 99 -5.67 1.60 -5.75
N GLY A 100 -4.68 2.17 -5.06
CA GLY A 100 -4.70 3.57 -4.69
C GLY A 100 -5.68 3.89 -3.59
N THR A 101 -5.71 5.15 -3.22
CA THR A 101 -6.58 5.68 -2.15
C THR A 101 -7.15 7.02 -2.56
N TYR A 102 -8.28 7.38 -1.95
CA TYR A 102 -8.82 8.74 -2.04
C TYR A 102 -9.21 9.21 -0.63
N HIS A 103 -9.67 10.41 -0.48
CA HIS A 103 -9.79 11.18 0.75
C HIS A 103 -8.45 11.67 1.32
N GLY A 104 -8.52 12.78 2.05
CA GLY A 104 -7.39 13.36 2.75
C GLY A 104 -6.21 13.76 1.86
N GLU A 105 -5.07 13.89 2.47
CA GLU A 105 -3.81 14.26 1.82
C GLU A 105 -3.33 13.15 0.86
N GLU A 106 -3.52 11.90 1.23
CA GLU A 106 -3.13 10.75 0.41
C GLU A 106 -3.91 10.72 -0.91
N GLY A 107 -5.22 10.97 -0.87
CA GLY A 107 -6.03 11.07 -2.08
C GLY A 107 -5.63 12.24 -2.97
N PHE A 108 -5.28 13.38 -2.38
CA PHE A 108 -4.73 14.51 -3.15
C PHE A 108 -3.41 14.16 -3.83
N ARG A 109 -2.51 13.49 -3.12
CA ARG A 109 -1.22 13.04 -3.66
C ARG A 109 -1.37 12.02 -4.77
N GLU A 110 -2.28 11.05 -4.61
CA GLU A 110 -2.56 10.00 -5.59
C GLU A 110 -3.07 10.59 -6.93
N LEU A 111 -3.91 11.62 -6.85
CA LEU A 111 -4.48 12.29 -8.03
C LEU A 111 -3.63 13.46 -8.53
N SER A 112 -2.44 13.66 -7.97
CA SER A 112 -1.56 14.78 -8.29
C SER A 112 -0.23 14.29 -8.86
N HIS A 113 0.39 15.12 -9.70
CA HIS A 113 1.75 14.87 -10.17
C HIS A 113 2.75 15.77 -9.45
N ALA A 114 3.66 15.15 -8.68
CA ALA A 114 4.76 15.87 -8.05
C ALA A 114 5.82 16.24 -9.09
N ARG A 115 6.02 17.56 -9.30
CA ARG A 115 7.02 18.07 -10.21
C ARG A 115 8.19 18.67 -9.46
N THR A 116 9.39 18.14 -9.69
CA THR A 116 10.61 18.72 -9.15
C THR A 116 10.97 19.99 -9.94
N VAL A 117 11.19 21.08 -9.22
CA VAL A 117 11.71 22.32 -9.80
C VAL A 117 13.06 22.61 -9.14
N PHE A 118 14.13 22.56 -9.93
CA PHE A 118 15.47 22.90 -9.48
C PHE A 118 15.83 24.32 -9.96
N LEU A 119 15.98 25.24 -9.01
CA LEU A 119 16.40 26.62 -9.29
C LEU A 119 17.90 26.74 -9.03
N ARG A 120 18.68 26.82 -10.10
CA ARG A 120 20.12 27.03 -10.01
C ARG A 120 20.44 28.46 -9.56
N HIS A 121 21.21 28.58 -8.51
CA HIS A 121 21.76 29.88 -8.13
C HIS A 121 22.70 30.44 -9.20
N ARG A 122 22.72 31.77 -9.39
CA ARG A 122 23.52 32.46 -10.43
C ARG A 122 25.01 32.08 -10.41
N PHE A 123 25.57 31.90 -9.22
CA PHE A 123 27.00 31.61 -9.00
C PHE A 123 27.30 30.13 -8.81
N PHE A 124 26.34 29.24 -9.08
CA PHE A 124 26.61 27.82 -8.97
C PHE A 124 27.56 27.35 -10.10
N PRO A 125 28.71 26.72 -9.77
CA PRO A 125 29.79 26.46 -10.71
C PRO A 125 29.53 25.23 -11.57
N ILE A 126 28.34 25.12 -12.17
CA ILE A 126 27.90 23.97 -12.97
C ILE A 126 28.79 23.75 -14.19
N GLY A 127 29.43 24.80 -14.70
CA GLY A 127 30.33 24.72 -15.85
C GLY A 127 31.49 23.75 -15.67
N LEU A 128 31.89 23.49 -14.41
CA LEU A 128 32.89 22.47 -14.08
C LEU A 128 32.44 21.05 -14.40
N PHE A 129 31.13 20.83 -14.53
CA PHE A 129 30.52 19.52 -14.82
C PHE A 129 30.07 19.38 -16.28
N TYR A 130 30.26 20.42 -17.11
CA TYR A 130 29.98 20.37 -18.54
C TYR A 130 31.18 19.83 -19.35
N PRO A 131 30.96 19.36 -20.57
CA PRO A 131 32.05 18.98 -21.47
C PRO A 131 33.05 20.12 -21.67
N PRO A 132 34.35 19.80 -21.91
CA PRO A 132 34.92 18.46 -22.00
C PRO A 132 35.04 17.78 -20.63
N PHE A 133 34.69 16.47 -20.60
CA PHE A 133 34.75 15.69 -19.38
C PHE A 133 36.16 15.25 -18.98
N GLY A 134 36.37 14.88 -17.72
CA GLY A 134 37.65 14.35 -17.22
C GLY A 134 38.55 15.39 -16.59
N ASN A 135 38.06 16.59 -16.26
CA ASN A 135 38.82 17.56 -15.49
C ASN A 135 39.08 17.08 -14.04
N ALA A 136 40.03 17.71 -13.34
CA ALA A 136 40.43 17.28 -12.01
C ALA A 136 39.30 17.32 -10.97
N VAL A 137 38.40 18.31 -11.09
CA VAL A 137 37.26 18.46 -10.19
C VAL A 137 36.24 17.33 -10.39
N GLN A 138 35.91 17.01 -11.64
CA GLN A 138 35.02 15.89 -11.98
C GLN A 138 35.58 14.57 -11.44
N ARG A 139 36.88 14.31 -11.67
CA ARG A 139 37.53 13.09 -11.15
C ARG A 139 37.52 13.02 -9.64
N LEU A 140 37.73 14.13 -8.94
CA LEU A 140 37.65 14.17 -7.49
C LEU A 140 36.24 13.87 -6.98
N VAL A 141 35.23 14.52 -7.55
CA VAL A 141 33.82 14.31 -7.18
C VAL A 141 33.40 12.86 -7.43
N LEU A 142 33.73 12.31 -8.58
CA LEU A 142 33.44 10.92 -8.91
C LEU A 142 34.12 9.93 -7.95
N ARG A 143 35.39 10.18 -7.58
CA ARG A 143 36.10 9.37 -6.56
C ARG A 143 35.39 9.37 -5.21
N LEU A 144 34.89 10.53 -4.79
CA LEU A 144 34.17 10.66 -3.52
C LEU A 144 32.81 9.96 -3.53
N TRP A 145 32.14 9.96 -4.68
CA TRP A 145 30.80 9.38 -4.82
C TRP A 145 30.79 7.91 -5.19
N LEU A 146 31.64 7.48 -6.11
CA LEU A 146 31.64 6.13 -6.67
C LEU A 146 32.77 5.25 -6.11
N GLY A 147 33.70 5.87 -5.38
CA GLY A 147 34.90 5.17 -4.89
C GLY A 147 36.02 5.09 -5.93
N ALA A 148 37.24 4.89 -5.43
CA ALA A 148 38.46 4.96 -6.26
C ALA A 148 38.60 3.82 -7.29
N GLY A 149 37.85 2.74 -7.13
CA GLY A 149 37.87 1.56 -8.00
C GLY A 149 36.87 1.58 -9.16
N ASP A 150 36.05 2.64 -9.27
CA ASP A 150 35.01 2.70 -10.32
C ASP A 150 35.63 2.80 -11.73
N PRO A 151 35.17 1.97 -12.69
CA PRO A 151 35.64 1.98 -14.07
C PRO A 151 35.48 3.34 -14.78
N ALA A 152 34.49 4.13 -14.39
CA ALA A 152 34.26 5.47 -14.94
C ALA A 152 35.37 6.47 -14.61
N LEU A 153 36.21 6.17 -13.62
CA LEU A 153 37.38 6.95 -13.25
C LEU A 153 38.66 6.56 -13.98
N GLN A 154 38.63 5.43 -14.71
CA GLN A 154 39.77 5.00 -15.50
C GLN A 154 39.90 5.92 -16.73
N THR A 155 41.06 6.47 -16.94
CA THR A 155 41.35 7.34 -18.10
C THR A 155 41.09 6.52 -19.37
N PRO A 156 40.34 7.02 -20.36
CA PRO A 156 40.24 6.34 -21.63
C PRO A 156 41.65 6.11 -22.18
N ARG A 157 41.97 4.85 -22.51
CA ARG A 157 43.23 4.55 -23.23
C ARG A 157 43.27 5.44 -24.46
N LYS A 158 44.29 6.31 -24.55
CA LYS A 158 44.60 7.01 -25.80
C LYS A 158 44.76 5.93 -26.84
N ASN A 159 43.81 5.85 -27.78
CA ASN A 159 44.07 5.13 -29.02
C ASN A 159 45.23 5.87 -29.68
N THR A 160 46.41 5.33 -29.56
CA THR A 160 47.56 5.73 -30.38
C THR A 160 47.27 5.25 -31.81
N PRO A 161 47.44 6.09 -32.82
CA PRO A 161 47.16 5.75 -34.24
C PRO A 161 48.02 4.57 -34.74
#